data_4bd632fca31dc77afbd224923c40b607
#
_entry.id   4bd632fca31dc77afbd224923c40b607
#
_cell.length_a   1.000
_cell.length_b   1.000
_cell.length_c   1.000
_cell.angle_alpha   90.00
_cell.angle_beta   90.00
_cell.angle_gamma   90.00
#
_symmetry.space_group_name_H-M   'P 1'
#
loop_
_entity.id
_entity.type
_entity.pdbx_description
1 polymer ?
#
loop_
_entity_poly.entity_id
_entity_poly.type
_entity_poly.pdbx_seq_one_letter_code
_entity_poly.pdbx_strand_id
1 'polypeptide(L)'
;MLDTSAFIQGYNLSSDEEYYTVPEVLEEIREELGIMRYEGAKASGKLKETRPDTIWVIEIDDEAKSTGEAHKLSQTDKKLLALGLQLKTSGEAPTIISDDYSVQNMASRLGLRFASQATRGIKRVLEWSIYCPGCRKSFNSQQEDNICPVCGTELKRKPKRV
;
A
#
# COMPACT_ATOMS: atom_id res chain seq x y z
N MET A 1 -1.61 -5.20 10.93
CA MET A 1 -1.77 -3.79 10.50
C MET A 1 -2.98 -3.71 9.60
N LEU A 2 -3.82 -2.70 9.79
CA LEU A 2 -5.12 -2.60 9.13
C LEU A 2 -5.12 -1.44 8.14
N ASP A 3 -5.46 -1.76 6.90
CA ASP A 3 -5.73 -0.81 5.83
C ASP A 3 -7.19 -0.35 5.88
N THR A 4 -7.54 0.68 5.12
CA THR A 4 -8.90 1.21 4.96
C THR A 4 -9.92 0.12 4.62
N SER A 5 -9.56 -0.80 3.72
CA SER A 5 -10.40 -1.93 3.32
C SER A 5 -10.80 -2.84 4.48
N ALA A 6 -9.93 -3.01 5.48
CA ALA A 6 -10.21 -3.84 6.65
C ALA A 6 -11.37 -3.29 7.49
N PHE A 7 -11.47 -1.97 7.63
CA PHE A 7 -12.56 -1.34 8.36
C PHE A 7 -13.86 -1.33 7.58
N ILE A 8 -13.79 -1.07 6.27
CA ILE A 8 -14.97 -1.08 5.38
C ILE A 8 -15.62 -2.47 5.39
N GLN A 9 -14.83 -3.51 5.28
CA GLN A 9 -15.32 -4.90 5.21
C GLN A 9 -15.56 -5.56 6.56
N GLY A 10 -15.18 -4.89 7.65
CA GLY A 10 -15.41 -5.39 9.01
C GLY A 10 -14.50 -6.54 9.40
N TYR A 11 -13.19 -6.32 9.30
CA TYR A 11 -12.21 -7.28 9.80
C TYR A 11 -12.46 -7.60 11.27
N ASN A 12 -12.51 -8.90 11.59
CA ASN A 12 -12.75 -9.35 12.96
C ASN A 12 -11.47 -9.26 13.78
N LEU A 13 -11.44 -8.34 14.74
CA LEU A 13 -10.30 -8.14 15.62
C LEU A 13 -10.28 -9.18 16.74
N SER A 14 -9.27 -10.04 16.75
CA SER A 14 -9.01 -10.97 17.84
C SER A 14 -8.71 -10.22 19.15
N SER A 15 -9.00 -10.85 20.30
CA SER A 15 -8.63 -10.31 21.61
C SER A 15 -7.13 -10.41 21.91
N ASP A 16 -6.44 -11.34 21.25
CA ASP A 16 -5.08 -11.76 21.60
C ASP A 16 -4.02 -11.15 20.68
N GLU A 17 -4.44 -10.26 19.76
CA GLU A 17 -3.55 -9.61 18.81
C GLU A 17 -3.56 -8.10 18.99
N GLU A 18 -2.42 -7.47 18.73
CA GLU A 18 -2.28 -6.02 18.63
C GLU A 18 -2.45 -5.58 17.18
N TYR A 19 -3.24 -4.54 16.99
CA TYR A 19 -3.49 -3.97 15.66
C TYR A 19 -2.93 -2.57 15.56
N TYR A 20 -2.31 -2.28 14.42
CA TYR A 20 -1.74 -0.98 14.10
C TYR A 20 -2.36 -0.43 12.83
N THR A 21 -2.47 0.87 12.76
CA THR A 21 -2.85 1.61 11.55
C THR A 21 -2.20 2.99 11.56
N VAL A 22 -2.33 3.72 10.46
CA VAL A 22 -1.90 5.12 10.36
C VAL A 22 -3.12 6.04 10.46
N PRO A 23 -2.98 7.28 10.97
CA PRO A 23 -4.10 8.21 11.13
C PRO A 23 -4.87 8.48 9.83
N GLU A 24 -4.17 8.50 8.72
CA GLU A 24 -4.71 8.80 7.39
C GLU A 24 -5.75 7.77 6.92
N VAL A 25 -5.73 6.55 7.47
CA VAL A 25 -6.75 5.53 7.19
C VAL A 25 -8.14 6.02 7.60
N LEU A 26 -8.29 6.69 8.75
CA LEU A 26 -9.56 7.26 9.17
C LEU A 26 -10.07 8.32 8.18
N GLU A 27 -9.17 9.13 7.64
CA GLU A 27 -9.51 10.19 6.68
C GLU A 27 -10.05 9.64 5.34
N GLU A 28 -9.65 8.41 4.98
CA GLU A 28 -10.11 7.73 3.77
C GLU A 28 -11.44 6.99 3.94
N ILE A 29 -11.81 6.60 5.17
CA ILE A 29 -13.06 5.90 5.43
C ILE A 29 -14.23 6.89 5.28
N ARG A 30 -15.12 6.63 4.34
CA ARG A 30 -16.31 7.47 4.09
C ARG A 30 -17.59 6.85 4.62
N GLU A 31 -17.62 5.54 4.77
CA GLU A 31 -18.78 4.81 5.26
C GLU A 31 -18.88 4.93 6.79
N GLU A 32 -20.03 5.33 7.27
CA GLU A 32 -20.32 5.51 8.71
C GLU A 32 -19.99 4.26 9.52
N LEU A 33 -20.33 3.08 9.01
CA LEU A 33 -20.04 1.82 9.68
C LEU A 33 -18.54 1.53 9.78
N GLY A 34 -17.76 1.91 8.77
CA GLY A 34 -16.29 1.82 8.78
C GLY A 34 -15.68 2.72 9.85
N ILE A 35 -16.17 3.96 9.95
CA ILE A 35 -15.75 4.92 10.98
C ILE A 35 -16.07 4.39 12.38
N MET A 36 -17.29 3.89 12.58
CA MET A 36 -17.67 3.30 13.89
C MET A 36 -16.79 2.11 14.29
N ARG A 37 -16.42 1.27 13.36
CA ARG A 37 -15.49 0.13 13.60
C ARG A 37 -14.10 0.61 13.97
N TYR A 38 -13.57 1.61 13.27
CA TYR A 38 -12.28 2.22 13.58
C TYR A 38 -12.26 2.83 14.98
N GLU A 39 -13.22 3.69 15.28
CA GLU A 39 -13.31 4.36 16.57
C GLU A 39 -13.55 3.38 17.73
N GLY A 40 -14.40 2.38 17.52
CA GLY A 40 -14.64 1.31 18.49
C GLY A 40 -13.37 0.49 18.78
N ALA A 41 -12.60 0.16 17.75
CA ALA A 41 -11.33 -0.54 17.91
C ALA A 41 -10.29 0.31 18.65
N LYS A 42 -10.23 1.61 18.37
CA LYS A 42 -9.35 2.56 19.04
C LYS A 42 -9.76 2.76 20.50
N ALA A 43 -11.05 2.97 20.77
CA ALA A 43 -11.58 3.17 22.13
C ALA A 43 -11.39 1.93 23.01
N SER A 44 -11.47 0.72 22.44
CA SER A 44 -11.21 -0.53 23.16
C SER A 44 -9.73 -0.82 23.42
N GLY A 45 -8.81 0.03 22.95
CA GLY A 45 -7.37 -0.14 23.09
C GLY A 45 -6.76 -1.23 22.19
N LYS A 46 -7.56 -1.85 21.33
CA LYS A 46 -7.08 -2.90 20.41
C LYS A 46 -6.32 -2.34 19.22
N LEU A 47 -6.66 -1.12 18.79
CA LEU A 47 -6.04 -0.45 17.65
C LEU A 47 -5.11 0.65 18.12
N LYS A 48 -3.85 0.55 17.74
CA LYS A 48 -2.83 1.57 17.95
C LYS A 48 -2.63 2.37 16.66
N GLU A 49 -2.95 3.65 16.73
CA GLU A 49 -2.72 4.61 15.66
C GLU A 49 -1.29 5.13 15.78
N THR A 50 -0.45 4.88 14.78
CA THR A 50 0.98 5.20 14.82
C THR A 50 1.42 5.81 13.50
N ARG A 51 2.20 6.87 13.55
CA ARG A 51 2.85 7.46 12.37
C ARG A 51 4.22 6.86 12.17
N PRO A 52 4.57 6.42 10.95
CA PRO A 52 5.93 5.99 10.66
C PRO A 52 6.90 7.17 10.68
N ASP A 53 8.15 6.90 10.98
CA ASP A 53 9.22 7.88 10.81
C ASP A 53 9.41 8.20 9.32
N THR A 54 9.74 9.47 9.04
CA THR A 54 9.85 9.99 7.67
C THR A 54 10.84 9.22 6.81
N ILE A 55 11.89 8.68 7.40
CA ILE A 55 12.89 7.89 6.67
C ILE A 55 12.29 6.66 5.99
N TRP A 56 11.35 5.99 6.65
CA TRP A 56 10.68 4.81 6.08
C TRP A 56 9.70 5.19 4.97
N VAL A 57 9.08 6.36 5.08
CA VAL A 57 8.20 6.87 4.00
C VAL A 57 9.01 7.18 2.74
N ILE A 58 10.20 7.78 2.89
CA ILE A 58 11.12 8.03 1.78
C ILE A 58 11.55 6.71 1.13
N GLU A 59 11.90 5.70 1.92
CA GLU A 59 12.29 4.38 1.41
C GLU A 59 11.17 3.72 0.58
N ILE A 60 9.91 3.82 1.05
CA ILE A 60 8.76 3.33 0.30
C ILE A 60 8.54 4.12 -0.98
N ASP A 61 8.70 5.44 -0.96
CA ASP A 61 8.58 6.27 -2.16
C ASP A 61 9.61 5.90 -3.22
N ASP A 62 10.84 5.66 -2.82
CA ASP A 62 11.93 5.29 -3.73
C ASP A 62 11.72 3.88 -4.31
N GLU A 63 11.29 2.92 -3.50
CA GLU A 63 10.94 1.59 -3.97
C GLU A 63 9.73 1.64 -4.93
N ALA A 64 8.69 2.42 -4.61
CA ALA A 64 7.53 2.59 -5.48
C ALA A 64 7.88 3.22 -6.84
N LYS A 65 8.80 4.19 -6.85
CA LYS A 65 9.34 4.78 -8.09
C LYS A 65 10.11 3.75 -8.90
N SER A 66 10.99 3.00 -8.26
CA SER A 66 11.84 1.98 -8.91
C SER A 66 11.02 0.88 -9.59
N THR A 67 9.88 0.54 -9.01
CA THR A 67 8.99 -0.55 -9.45
C THR A 67 7.85 -0.09 -10.36
N GLY A 68 7.68 1.22 -10.57
CA GLY A 68 6.60 1.80 -11.38
C GLY A 68 5.24 1.79 -10.69
N GLU A 69 5.22 1.69 -9.36
CA GLU A 69 3.99 1.70 -8.55
C GLU A 69 3.69 3.05 -7.90
N ALA A 70 4.58 4.04 -8.06
CA ALA A 70 4.48 5.34 -7.42
C ALA A 70 3.11 6.03 -7.59
N HIS A 71 2.46 5.84 -8.75
CA HIS A 71 1.15 6.44 -9.06
C HIS A 71 -0.05 5.57 -8.64
N LYS A 72 0.18 4.41 -8.04
CA LYS A 72 -0.89 3.48 -7.64
C LYS A 72 -1.06 3.40 -6.13
N LEU A 73 -0.02 3.68 -5.41
CA LEU A 73 -0.06 3.74 -3.96
C LEU A 73 -0.46 5.15 -3.54
N SER A 74 -1.54 5.26 -2.78
CA SER A 74 -1.94 6.49 -2.10
C SER A 74 -0.88 6.89 -1.07
N GLN A 75 -0.97 8.10 -0.53
CA GLN A 75 -0.09 8.51 0.57
C GLN A 75 -0.35 7.69 1.83
N THR A 76 -1.59 7.30 2.04
CA THR A 76 -2.01 6.41 3.14
C THR A 76 -1.36 5.03 3.00
N ASP A 77 -1.43 4.43 1.81
CA ASP A 77 -0.79 3.13 1.52
C ASP A 77 0.71 3.17 1.81
N LYS A 78 1.39 4.21 1.32
CA LYS A 78 2.83 4.40 1.54
C LYS A 78 3.18 4.50 3.01
N LYS A 79 2.40 5.25 3.78
CA LYS A 79 2.60 5.38 5.23
C LYS A 79 2.31 4.06 5.96
N LEU A 80 1.28 3.32 5.56
CA LEU A 80 0.98 2.01 6.13
C LEU A 80 2.11 1.02 5.88
N LEU A 81 2.63 0.96 4.65
CA LEU A 81 3.77 0.14 4.26
C LEU A 81 5.05 0.56 5.01
N ALA A 82 5.29 1.87 5.15
CA ALA A 82 6.40 2.44 5.90
C ALA A 82 6.35 2.03 7.38
N LEU A 83 5.18 2.11 8.02
CA LEU A 83 5.00 1.63 9.39
C LEU A 83 5.27 0.12 9.49
N GLY A 84 4.81 -0.67 8.51
CA GLY A 84 5.11 -2.10 8.44
C GLY A 84 6.60 -2.40 8.35
N LEU A 85 7.32 -1.65 7.52
CA LEU A 85 8.77 -1.80 7.38
C LEU A 85 9.52 -1.39 8.66
N GLN A 86 9.10 -0.31 9.30
CA GLN A 86 9.64 0.16 10.58
C GLN A 86 9.48 -0.91 11.67
N LEU A 87 8.27 -1.45 11.84
CA LEU A 87 8.01 -2.51 12.81
C LEU A 87 8.82 -3.78 12.54
N LYS A 88 8.92 -4.18 11.27
CA LYS A 88 9.75 -5.32 10.85
C LYS A 88 11.21 -5.11 11.23
N THR A 89 11.75 -3.92 10.99
CA THR A 89 13.14 -3.60 11.31
C THR A 89 13.40 -3.54 12.82
N SER A 90 12.37 -3.22 13.61
CA SER A 90 12.42 -3.31 15.07
C SER A 90 12.29 -4.73 15.62
N GLY A 91 12.21 -5.74 14.75
CA GLY A 91 12.18 -7.16 15.13
C GLY A 91 10.77 -7.74 15.26
N GLU A 92 9.75 -6.98 14.93
CA GLU A 92 8.37 -7.47 14.90
C GLU A 92 8.08 -8.20 13.58
N ALA A 93 6.97 -8.91 13.52
CA ALA A 93 6.55 -9.65 12.34
C ALA A 93 5.15 -9.20 11.88
N PRO A 94 5.00 -7.93 11.45
CA PRO A 94 3.68 -7.40 11.10
C PRO A 94 3.09 -8.09 9.88
N THR A 95 1.75 -8.22 9.90
CA THR A 95 0.97 -8.67 8.74
C THR A 95 0.04 -7.53 8.31
N ILE A 96 0.10 -7.13 7.05
CA ILE A 96 -0.76 -6.09 6.48
C ILE A 96 -2.06 -6.75 5.99
N ILE A 97 -3.20 -6.25 6.46
CA ILE A 97 -4.52 -6.67 6.00
C ILE A 97 -5.02 -5.62 5.02
N SER A 98 -5.02 -5.97 3.75
CA SER A 98 -5.47 -5.09 2.65
C SER A 98 -5.96 -5.91 1.46
N ASP A 99 -7.01 -5.45 0.80
CA ASP A 99 -7.51 -6.02 -0.45
C ASP A 99 -7.00 -5.28 -1.69
N ASP A 100 -6.18 -4.22 -1.52
CA ASP A 100 -5.51 -3.56 -2.64
C ASP A 100 -4.31 -4.38 -3.13
N TYR A 101 -4.35 -4.76 -4.40
CA TYR A 101 -3.27 -5.51 -5.05
C TYR A 101 -1.94 -4.73 -5.12
N SER A 102 -1.97 -3.40 -5.17
CA SER A 102 -0.76 -2.59 -5.18
C SER A 102 -0.08 -2.61 -3.82
N VAL A 103 -0.85 -2.50 -2.74
CA VAL A 103 -0.37 -2.65 -1.35
C VAL A 103 0.21 -4.04 -1.13
N GLN A 104 -0.50 -5.10 -1.54
CA GLN A 104 -0.04 -6.48 -1.41
C GLN A 104 1.26 -6.72 -2.19
N ASN A 105 1.35 -6.20 -3.43
CA ASN A 105 2.52 -6.35 -4.28
C ASN A 105 3.74 -5.66 -3.66
N MET A 106 3.56 -4.45 -3.15
CA MET A 106 4.64 -3.72 -2.46
C MET A 106 5.02 -4.41 -1.15
N ALA A 107 4.06 -4.85 -0.33
CA ALA A 107 4.31 -5.61 0.89
C ALA A 107 5.16 -6.86 0.60
N SER A 108 4.81 -7.62 -0.45
CA SER A 108 5.58 -8.79 -0.85
C SER A 108 7.03 -8.46 -1.23
N ARG A 109 7.26 -7.36 -1.95
CA ARG A 109 8.61 -6.89 -2.31
C ARG A 109 9.45 -6.53 -1.10
N LEU A 110 8.85 -5.85 -0.13
CA LEU A 110 9.47 -5.47 1.13
C LEU A 110 9.68 -6.66 2.09
N GLY A 111 9.22 -7.86 1.68
CA GLY A 111 9.23 -9.04 2.54
C GLY A 111 8.35 -8.89 3.78
N LEU A 112 7.28 -8.09 3.67
CA LEU A 112 6.23 -7.98 4.66
C LEU A 112 5.17 -9.06 4.41
N ARG A 113 4.60 -9.61 5.47
CA ARG A 113 3.46 -10.49 5.37
C ARG A 113 2.20 -9.68 5.06
N PHE A 114 1.32 -10.24 4.25
CA PHE A 114 0.01 -9.65 3.97
C PHE A 114 -1.08 -10.72 3.92
N ALA A 115 -2.30 -10.30 4.14
CA ALA A 115 -3.50 -11.10 3.97
C ALA A 115 -4.63 -10.23 3.39
N SER A 116 -5.51 -10.85 2.61
CA SER A 116 -6.70 -10.22 2.06
C SER A 116 -7.96 -10.82 2.70
N GLN A 117 -9.04 -10.04 2.76
CA GLN A 117 -10.32 -10.49 3.29
C GLN A 117 -11.28 -10.97 2.19
N ALA A 118 -11.50 -10.16 1.17
CA ALA A 118 -12.48 -10.41 0.12
C ALA A 118 -11.83 -10.86 -1.20
N THR A 119 -10.58 -10.51 -1.46
CA THR A 119 -9.89 -10.87 -2.69
C THR A 119 -9.08 -12.16 -2.51
N ARG A 120 -8.69 -12.80 -3.63
CA ARG A 120 -7.80 -13.98 -3.58
C ARG A 120 -6.35 -13.62 -3.26
N GLY A 121 -6.04 -12.34 -3.06
CA GLY A 121 -4.68 -11.84 -2.93
C GLY A 121 -3.84 -12.02 -4.20
N ILE A 122 -2.62 -11.51 -4.18
CA ILE A 122 -1.68 -11.68 -5.29
C ILE A 122 -1.04 -13.08 -5.26
N LYS A 123 -0.87 -13.66 -6.45
CA LYS A 123 -0.17 -14.96 -6.62
C LYS A 123 1.28 -14.79 -7.04
N ARG A 124 1.64 -13.61 -7.58
CA ARG A 124 2.97 -13.28 -8.06
C ARG A 124 3.24 -11.81 -7.85
N VAL A 125 4.48 -11.48 -7.50
CA VAL A 125 4.98 -10.10 -7.50
C VAL A 125 5.06 -9.63 -8.95
N LEU A 126 4.47 -8.46 -9.23
CA LEU A 126 4.48 -7.88 -10.56
C LEU A 126 5.54 -6.78 -10.64
N GLU A 127 6.32 -6.81 -11.69
CA GLU A 127 7.13 -5.67 -12.11
C GLU A 127 6.44 -4.97 -13.29
N TRP A 128 6.49 -3.65 -13.28
CA TRP A 128 5.85 -2.85 -14.30
C TRP A 128 6.86 -2.14 -15.18
N SER A 129 6.60 -2.10 -16.47
CA SER A 129 7.30 -1.23 -17.40
C SER A 129 6.36 -0.14 -17.89
N ILE A 130 6.87 1.09 -17.99
CA ILE A 130 6.14 2.23 -18.54
C ILE A 130 6.38 2.26 -20.04
N TYR A 131 5.35 2.47 -20.82
CA TYR A 131 5.44 2.59 -22.27
C TYR A 131 4.49 3.66 -22.80
N CYS A 132 4.83 4.24 -23.93
CA CYS A 132 3.98 5.17 -24.65
C CYS A 132 3.12 4.41 -25.69
N PRO A 133 1.78 4.47 -25.62
CA PRO A 133 0.94 3.85 -26.65
C PRO A 133 1.02 4.59 -27.99
N GLY A 134 1.38 5.86 -28.04
CA GLY A 134 1.53 6.65 -29.25
C GLY A 134 2.79 6.31 -30.04
N CYS A 135 3.98 6.54 -29.46
CA CYS A 135 5.25 6.28 -30.14
C CYS A 135 5.88 4.92 -29.86
N ARG A 136 5.24 4.08 -29.03
CA ARG A 136 5.63 2.70 -28.64
C ARG A 136 6.98 2.59 -27.91
N LYS A 137 7.60 3.70 -27.52
CA LYS A 137 8.82 3.68 -26.71
C LYS A 137 8.53 3.21 -25.30
N SER A 138 9.44 2.44 -24.73
CA SER A 138 9.42 2.03 -23.32
C SER A 138 10.37 2.92 -22.53
N PHE A 139 10.00 3.21 -21.30
CA PHE A 139 10.72 4.08 -20.38
C PHE A 139 11.00 3.32 -19.08
N ASN A 140 12.05 3.73 -18.38
CA ASN A 140 12.32 3.24 -17.05
C ASN A 140 11.24 3.74 -16.08
N SER A 141 10.99 3.00 -15.02
CA SER A 141 9.97 3.27 -14.00
C SER A 141 10.12 4.60 -13.25
N GLN A 142 11.22 5.31 -13.43
CA GLN A 142 11.56 6.56 -12.73
C GLN A 142 11.01 7.84 -13.37
N GLN A 143 10.11 7.78 -14.32
CA GLN A 143 9.54 9.02 -14.90
C GLN A 143 8.51 9.62 -13.94
N GLU A 144 8.76 10.84 -13.50
CA GLU A 144 7.88 11.61 -12.61
C GLU A 144 6.62 12.11 -13.31
N ASP A 145 6.70 12.36 -14.62
CA ASP A 145 5.58 12.81 -15.43
C ASP A 145 4.90 11.65 -16.15
N ASN A 146 3.57 11.61 -16.06
CA ASN A 146 2.77 10.60 -16.77
C ASN A 146 2.62 10.89 -18.28
N ILE A 147 3.48 11.77 -18.83
CA ILE A 147 3.44 12.24 -20.23
C ILE A 147 4.72 11.80 -20.95
N CYS A 148 4.55 11.29 -22.17
CA CYS A 148 5.67 10.87 -23.00
C CYS A 148 6.53 12.06 -23.41
N PRO A 149 7.83 12.12 -23.07
CA PRO A 149 8.71 13.22 -23.45
C PRO A 149 8.99 13.30 -24.96
N VAL A 150 8.58 12.29 -25.74
CA VAL A 150 8.83 12.22 -27.18
C VAL A 150 7.63 12.71 -27.99
N CYS A 151 6.40 12.38 -27.59
CA CYS A 151 5.20 12.68 -28.39
C CYS A 151 4.04 13.26 -27.58
N GLY A 152 4.20 13.57 -26.29
CA GLY A 152 3.17 14.17 -25.46
C GLY A 152 1.98 13.25 -25.10
N THR A 153 2.00 11.99 -25.53
CA THR A 153 0.91 11.06 -25.21
C THR A 153 1.01 10.57 -23.75
N GLU A 154 -0.10 10.36 -23.09
CA GLU A 154 -0.14 9.79 -21.74
C GLU A 154 0.51 8.41 -21.72
N LEU A 155 1.42 8.20 -20.77
CA LEU A 155 2.14 6.96 -20.58
C LEU A 155 1.24 5.90 -19.93
N LYS A 156 1.43 4.64 -20.32
CA LYS A 156 0.75 3.49 -19.74
C LYS A 156 1.75 2.49 -19.18
N ARG A 157 1.32 1.72 -18.19
CA ARG A 157 2.12 0.65 -17.64
C ARG A 157 1.66 -0.72 -18.16
N LYS A 158 2.58 -1.64 -18.30
CA LYS A 158 2.31 -3.05 -18.61
C LYS A 158 3.18 -3.96 -17.73
N PRO A 159 2.71 -5.16 -17.36
CA PRO A 159 3.55 -6.10 -16.64
C PRO A 159 4.78 -6.44 -17.46
N LYS A 160 5.96 -6.44 -16.83
CA LYS A 160 7.15 -7.04 -17.44
C LYS A 160 6.90 -8.54 -17.62
N ARG A 161 7.12 -9.04 -18.81
CA ARG A 161 7.26 -10.48 -19.02
C ARG A 161 8.66 -10.86 -18.55
N VAL A 162 8.74 -11.58 -17.45
CA VAL A 162 9.97 -12.25 -17.02
C VAL A 162 10.12 -13.52 -17.83
#